data_71aaf2e7a4687a002ebef36709329df9
#
_entry.id   71aaf2e7a4687a002ebef36709329df9
#
_cell.length_a   1.000
_cell.length_b   1.000
_cell.length_c   1.000
_cell.angle_alpha   90.00
_cell.angle_beta   90.00
_cell.angle_gamma   90.00
#
_symmetry.space_group_name_H-M   'P 1'
#
loop_
_entity.id
_entity.type
_entity.pdbx_description
1 polymer ?
#
loop_
_entity_poly.entity_id
_entity_poly.type
_entity_poly.pdbx_seq_one_letter_code
_entity_poly.pdbx_strand_id
1 'polypeptide(L)'
;MHTSGPPTSERPLLLSVDAPSLLHRNHHARAETELRDRGGRPAWALHGMLRQILEAIDQFAPDAVVFGLDDRTTSVREQAYPLYKAGRAEKDPELVDQLERAGALLDALGLCTVTPEGLEADDVNASAAAWAERSGWDCVLVTSDRDAFAHISDHTQVLRLINGGIAASPLLNPARLRSLYGVGAEHYLAFAALRGDASDNLPGVQGIG
;
A
#
# COMPACT_ATOMS: atom_id res chain seq x y z
N MET A 1 -2.19 -25.29 1.71
CA MET A 1 -1.71 -23.96 2.15
C MET A 1 -2.89 -23.27 2.80
N HIS A 2 -2.90 -23.11 4.13
CA HIS A 2 -3.98 -22.41 4.81
C HIS A 2 -3.80 -20.90 4.55
N THR A 3 -4.67 -20.33 3.74
CA THR A 3 -4.92 -18.89 3.76
C THR A 3 -5.52 -18.60 5.14
N SER A 4 -4.78 -17.91 5.99
CA SER A 4 -5.37 -17.38 7.21
C SER A 4 -6.50 -16.44 6.79
N GLY A 5 -7.72 -16.74 7.20
CA GLY A 5 -8.88 -15.89 6.95
C GLY A 5 -8.76 -14.53 7.64
N PRO A 6 -9.72 -13.63 7.39
CA PRO A 6 -9.78 -12.33 8.05
C PRO A 6 -9.77 -12.50 9.57
N PRO A 7 -9.34 -11.47 10.32
CA PRO A 7 -9.40 -11.49 11.77
C PRO A 7 -10.83 -11.80 12.24
N THR A 8 -11.00 -12.80 13.08
CA THR A 8 -12.30 -13.21 13.65
C THR A 8 -12.54 -12.48 14.98
N SER A 9 -12.25 -11.20 15.04
CA SER A 9 -12.43 -10.40 16.25
C SER A 9 -13.82 -9.76 16.27
N GLU A 10 -14.34 -9.45 17.46
CA GLU A 10 -15.56 -8.65 17.62
C GLU A 10 -15.32 -7.15 17.35
N ARG A 11 -14.09 -6.76 17.03
CA ARG A 11 -13.70 -5.37 16.74
C ARG A 11 -14.09 -5.04 15.30
N PRO A 12 -14.55 -3.80 15.02
CA PRO A 12 -14.76 -3.37 13.65
C PRO A 12 -13.44 -3.34 12.88
N LEU A 13 -13.52 -3.58 11.57
CA LEU A 13 -12.36 -3.69 10.69
C LEU A 13 -12.22 -2.48 9.77
N LEU A 14 -11.05 -1.83 9.81
CA LEU A 14 -10.63 -0.82 8.85
C LEU A 14 -9.75 -1.45 7.76
N LEU A 15 -10.10 -1.25 6.50
CA LEU A 15 -9.23 -1.54 5.37
C LEU A 15 -8.55 -0.25 4.91
N SER A 16 -7.22 -0.16 5.02
CA SER A 16 -6.44 0.99 4.53
C SER A 16 -5.66 0.59 3.28
N VAL A 17 -5.90 1.27 2.19
CA VAL A 17 -5.42 0.90 0.85
C VAL A 17 -4.42 1.92 0.33
N ASP A 18 -3.22 1.47 0.01
CA ASP A 18 -2.23 2.21 -0.77
C ASP A 18 -2.63 2.17 -2.25
N ALA A 19 -3.36 3.18 -2.70
CA ALA A 19 -3.86 3.24 -4.07
C ALA A 19 -2.74 3.35 -5.12
N PRO A 20 -1.69 4.16 -4.94
CA PRO A 20 -0.51 4.15 -5.81
C PRO A 20 0.12 2.77 -5.99
N SER A 21 0.28 1.99 -4.91
CA SER A 21 0.83 0.63 -4.99
C SER A 21 -0.01 -0.28 -5.88
N LEU A 22 -1.34 -0.25 -5.73
CA LEU A 22 -2.25 -0.99 -6.61
C LEU A 22 -2.15 -0.54 -8.07
N LEU A 23 -2.09 0.78 -8.32
CA LEU A 23 -1.99 1.32 -9.68
C LEU A 23 -0.69 0.92 -10.36
N HIS A 24 0.45 1.08 -9.70
CA HIS A 24 1.75 0.64 -10.24
C HIS A 24 1.72 -0.84 -10.63
N ARG A 25 1.23 -1.70 -9.76
CA ARG A 25 1.15 -3.14 -10.02
C ARG A 25 0.24 -3.46 -11.19
N ASN A 26 -0.95 -2.86 -11.24
CA ASN A 26 -1.90 -3.11 -12.32
C ASN A 26 -1.45 -2.50 -13.63
N HIS A 27 -0.71 -1.40 -13.61
CA HIS A 27 -0.10 -0.83 -14.82
C HIS A 27 0.81 -1.86 -15.50
N HIS A 28 1.77 -2.42 -14.77
CA HIS A 28 2.69 -3.42 -15.33
C HIS A 28 2.03 -4.76 -15.63
N ALA A 29 1.10 -5.21 -14.79
CA ALA A 29 0.48 -6.53 -14.95
C ALA A 29 -0.57 -6.59 -16.06
N ARG A 30 -1.09 -5.44 -16.51
CA ARG A 30 -2.24 -5.34 -17.42
C ARG A 30 -2.00 -4.46 -18.65
N ALA A 31 -0.78 -4.01 -18.88
CA ALA A 31 -0.43 -3.18 -20.03
C ALA A 31 -0.90 -3.79 -21.36
N GLU A 32 -0.79 -5.11 -21.50
CA GLU A 32 -1.23 -5.85 -22.70
C GLU A 32 -2.75 -5.75 -22.98
N THR A 33 -3.57 -5.36 -22.00
CA THR A 33 -5.03 -5.22 -22.22
C THR A 33 -5.37 -3.96 -23.02
N GLU A 34 -4.50 -2.96 -23.04
CA GLU A 34 -4.68 -1.67 -23.71
C GLU A 34 -6.05 -1.01 -23.45
N LEU A 35 -6.68 -1.35 -22.31
CA LEU A 35 -8.01 -0.84 -21.97
C LEU A 35 -7.96 0.68 -21.86
N ARG A 36 -8.88 1.35 -22.58
CA ARG A 36 -9.03 2.80 -22.59
C ARG A 36 -10.45 3.20 -22.20
N ASP A 37 -10.58 4.40 -21.65
CA ASP A 37 -11.88 5.00 -21.39
C ASP A 37 -12.54 5.50 -22.69
N ARG A 38 -13.76 6.05 -22.59
CA ARG A 38 -14.50 6.58 -23.74
C ARG A 38 -13.80 7.75 -24.45
N GLY A 39 -12.90 8.43 -23.76
CA GLY A 39 -12.08 9.52 -24.28
C GLY A 39 -10.75 9.04 -24.90
N GLY A 40 -10.50 7.73 -24.93
CA GLY A 40 -9.25 7.14 -25.43
C GLY A 40 -8.07 7.20 -24.46
N ARG A 41 -8.26 7.63 -23.21
CA ARG A 41 -7.20 7.69 -22.18
C ARG A 41 -6.97 6.31 -21.57
N PRO A 42 -5.73 6.00 -21.14
CA PRO A 42 -5.40 4.72 -20.51
C PRO A 42 -6.26 4.48 -19.26
N ALA A 43 -6.78 3.27 -19.08
CA ALA A 43 -7.68 2.94 -17.99
C ALA A 43 -7.44 1.56 -17.35
N TRP A 44 -6.47 0.78 -17.84
CA TRP A 44 -6.27 -0.60 -17.36
C TRP A 44 -5.78 -0.70 -15.93
N ALA A 45 -4.92 0.23 -15.46
CA ALA A 45 -4.47 0.23 -14.08
C ALA A 45 -5.59 0.65 -13.13
N LEU A 46 -6.37 1.67 -13.48
CA LEU A 46 -7.55 2.10 -12.73
C LEU A 46 -8.59 0.99 -12.63
N HIS A 47 -8.91 0.32 -13.74
CA HIS A 47 -9.82 -0.82 -13.76
C HIS A 47 -9.30 -1.97 -12.91
N GLY A 48 -8.00 -2.29 -13.03
CA GLY A 48 -7.37 -3.33 -12.22
C GLY A 48 -7.37 -3.02 -10.73
N MET A 49 -7.10 -1.78 -10.36
CA MET A 49 -7.18 -1.28 -8.98
C MET A 49 -8.60 -1.47 -8.43
N LEU A 50 -9.63 -0.96 -9.12
CA LEU A 50 -11.02 -1.09 -8.67
C LEU A 50 -11.44 -2.56 -8.50
N ARG A 51 -11.04 -3.43 -9.43
CA ARG A 51 -11.33 -4.86 -9.30
C ARG A 51 -10.69 -5.47 -8.06
N GLN A 52 -9.42 -5.14 -7.77
CA GLN A 52 -8.74 -5.64 -6.59
C GLN A 52 -9.30 -5.05 -5.29
N ILE A 53 -9.75 -3.80 -5.31
CA ILE A 53 -10.47 -3.19 -4.18
C ILE A 53 -11.75 -3.98 -3.86
N LEU A 54 -12.57 -4.28 -4.88
CA LEU A 54 -13.79 -5.07 -4.71
C LEU A 54 -13.48 -6.49 -4.20
N GLU A 55 -12.44 -7.14 -4.72
CA GLU A 55 -11.97 -8.44 -4.23
C GLU A 55 -11.53 -8.37 -2.76
N ALA A 56 -10.85 -7.30 -2.34
CA ALA A 56 -10.45 -7.10 -0.95
C ALA A 56 -11.65 -6.83 -0.02
N ILE A 57 -12.60 -6.01 -0.45
CA ILE A 57 -13.83 -5.74 0.31
C ILE A 57 -14.64 -7.03 0.49
N ASP A 58 -14.79 -7.83 -0.56
CA ASP A 58 -15.50 -9.12 -0.50
C ASP A 58 -14.78 -10.12 0.44
N GLN A 59 -13.46 -10.17 0.38
CA GLN A 59 -12.66 -11.08 1.20
C GLN A 59 -12.64 -10.72 2.68
N PHE A 60 -12.56 -9.44 3.02
CA PHE A 60 -12.36 -8.96 4.39
C PHE A 60 -13.64 -8.45 5.03
N ALA A 61 -14.69 -8.12 4.25
CA ALA A 61 -15.93 -7.52 4.72
C ALA A 61 -15.71 -6.37 5.74
N PRO A 62 -14.90 -5.33 5.40
CA PRO A 62 -14.53 -4.29 6.32
C PRO A 62 -15.72 -3.38 6.66
N ASP A 63 -15.73 -2.83 7.89
CA ASP A 63 -16.70 -1.83 8.33
C ASP A 63 -16.40 -0.45 7.77
N ALA A 64 -15.13 -0.17 7.44
CA ALA A 64 -14.70 1.06 6.80
C ALA A 64 -13.51 0.84 5.86
N VAL A 65 -13.42 1.69 4.82
CA VAL A 65 -12.30 1.67 3.87
C VAL A 65 -11.77 3.09 3.68
N VAL A 66 -10.44 3.25 3.70
CA VAL A 66 -9.75 4.50 3.40
C VAL A 66 -8.67 4.26 2.34
N PHE A 67 -8.53 5.21 1.41
CA PHE A 67 -7.53 5.16 0.35
C PHE A 67 -6.49 6.24 0.56
N GLY A 68 -5.24 5.84 0.73
CA GLY A 68 -4.09 6.73 0.73
C GLY A 68 -3.65 7.05 -0.69
N LEU A 69 -3.38 8.33 -0.93
CA LEU A 69 -2.81 8.87 -2.17
C LEU A 69 -1.54 9.67 -1.84
N ASP A 70 -0.60 9.72 -2.78
CA ASP A 70 0.61 10.52 -2.64
C ASP A 70 0.30 12.00 -2.93
N ASP A 71 0.86 12.92 -2.14
CA ASP A 71 1.04 14.29 -2.62
C ASP A 71 2.12 14.28 -3.71
N ARG A 72 1.73 14.67 -4.90
CA ARG A 72 2.60 14.68 -6.08
C ARG A 72 3.19 16.07 -6.35
N THR A 73 2.88 17.04 -5.51
CA THR A 73 3.30 18.43 -5.65
C THR A 73 4.47 18.77 -4.75
N THR A 74 4.49 18.22 -3.54
CA THR A 74 5.53 18.44 -2.54
C THR A 74 5.93 17.14 -1.85
N SER A 75 7.14 17.09 -1.29
CA SER A 75 7.64 15.94 -0.52
C SER A 75 8.51 16.43 0.64
N VAL A 76 8.06 16.18 1.86
CA VAL A 76 8.86 16.49 3.05
C VAL A 76 10.12 15.61 3.13
N ARG A 77 10.07 14.40 2.55
CA ARG A 77 11.21 13.49 2.51
C ARG A 77 12.31 14.00 1.57
N GLU A 78 11.94 14.49 0.39
CA GLU A 78 12.90 15.09 -0.56
C GLU A 78 13.50 16.39 -0.01
N GLN A 79 12.70 17.19 0.70
CA GLN A 79 13.20 18.41 1.36
C GLN A 79 14.22 18.08 2.46
N ALA A 80 13.98 17.01 3.25
CA ALA A 80 14.89 16.56 4.30
C ALA A 80 16.12 15.81 3.75
N TYR A 81 15.96 15.06 2.66
CA TYR A 81 16.99 14.28 2.02
C TYR A 81 16.86 14.35 0.48
N PRO A 82 17.54 15.28 -0.18
CA PRO A 82 17.40 15.54 -1.64
C PRO A 82 17.74 14.34 -2.53
N LEU A 83 18.41 13.31 -2.01
CA LEU A 83 18.71 12.08 -2.72
C LEU A 83 17.60 11.04 -2.60
N TYR A 84 16.55 11.30 -1.81
CA TYR A 84 15.41 10.41 -1.69
C TYR A 84 14.74 10.17 -3.03
N LYS A 85 14.64 8.91 -3.43
CA LYS A 85 14.07 8.49 -4.73
C LYS A 85 14.75 9.06 -5.99
N ALA A 86 15.89 9.78 -5.85
CA ALA A 86 16.57 10.44 -6.98
C ALA A 86 17.06 9.48 -8.08
N GLY A 87 17.25 8.19 -7.76
CA GLY A 87 17.64 7.15 -8.71
C GLY A 87 16.48 6.45 -9.42
N ARG A 88 15.22 6.82 -9.12
CA ARG A 88 14.06 6.20 -9.77
C ARG A 88 13.96 6.64 -11.25
N ALA A 89 13.72 5.66 -12.13
CA ALA A 89 13.43 5.96 -13.52
C ALA A 89 12.17 6.82 -13.65
N GLU A 90 12.12 7.62 -14.72
CA GLU A 90 10.92 8.39 -15.07
C GLU A 90 9.72 7.44 -15.23
N LYS A 91 8.59 7.81 -14.65
CA LYS A 91 7.38 7.01 -14.76
C LYS A 91 6.80 7.08 -16.16
N ASP A 92 6.27 5.96 -16.64
CA ASP A 92 5.52 5.92 -17.89
C ASP A 92 4.41 6.97 -17.89
N PRO A 93 4.30 7.81 -18.94
CA PRO A 93 3.25 8.85 -19.03
C PRO A 93 1.84 8.30 -18.87
N GLU A 94 1.55 7.09 -19.35
CA GLU A 94 0.24 6.47 -19.20
C GLU A 94 -0.04 6.01 -17.76
N LEU A 95 1.01 5.69 -16.99
CA LEU A 95 0.87 5.47 -15.55
C LEU A 95 0.62 6.78 -14.82
N VAL A 96 1.35 7.83 -15.18
CA VAL A 96 1.19 9.18 -14.58
C VAL A 96 -0.24 9.68 -14.77
N ASP A 97 -0.80 9.56 -15.99
CA ASP A 97 -2.20 9.91 -16.28
C ASP A 97 -3.20 9.15 -15.38
N GLN A 98 -2.97 7.86 -15.15
CA GLN A 98 -3.85 7.05 -14.32
C GLN A 98 -3.72 7.36 -12.82
N LEU A 99 -2.49 7.65 -12.35
CA LEU A 99 -2.25 8.09 -10.97
C LEU A 99 -2.94 9.44 -10.68
N GLU A 100 -2.90 10.39 -11.62
CA GLU A 100 -3.54 11.71 -11.47
C GLU A 100 -5.07 11.62 -11.39
N ARG A 101 -5.65 10.65 -12.07
CA ARG A 101 -7.11 10.45 -12.11
C ARG A 101 -7.67 9.59 -10.97
N ALA A 102 -6.79 8.90 -10.26
CA ALA A 102 -7.22 7.92 -9.24
C ALA A 102 -8.07 8.55 -8.14
N GLY A 103 -7.63 9.68 -7.57
CA GLY A 103 -8.36 10.37 -6.52
C GLY A 103 -9.78 10.77 -6.98
N ALA A 104 -9.87 11.48 -8.11
CA ALA A 104 -11.16 11.89 -8.65
C ALA A 104 -12.10 10.71 -8.97
N LEU A 105 -11.55 9.58 -9.41
CA LEU A 105 -12.33 8.37 -9.65
C LEU A 105 -12.87 7.77 -8.35
N LEU A 106 -12.03 7.65 -7.33
CA LEU A 106 -12.42 7.12 -6.02
C LEU A 106 -13.46 8.02 -5.34
N ASP A 107 -13.27 9.34 -5.39
CA ASP A 107 -14.22 10.32 -4.87
C ASP A 107 -15.57 10.26 -5.60
N ALA A 108 -15.56 10.11 -6.93
CA ALA A 108 -16.78 9.96 -7.71
C ALA A 108 -17.56 8.68 -7.38
N LEU A 109 -16.90 7.67 -6.84
CA LEU A 109 -17.50 6.44 -6.32
C LEU A 109 -17.96 6.55 -4.87
N GLY A 110 -17.77 7.72 -4.22
CA GLY A 110 -18.12 7.95 -2.83
C GLY A 110 -17.17 7.28 -1.83
N LEU A 111 -15.95 6.94 -2.24
CA LEU A 111 -14.94 6.31 -1.40
C LEU A 111 -14.13 7.37 -0.66
N CYS A 112 -13.73 7.07 0.58
CA CYS A 112 -12.94 7.97 1.41
C CYS A 112 -11.48 7.99 0.94
N THR A 113 -11.01 9.12 0.41
CA THR A 113 -9.62 9.33 -0.01
C THR A 113 -8.90 10.31 0.89
N VAL A 114 -7.61 10.12 1.08
CA VAL A 114 -6.73 11.01 1.83
C VAL A 114 -5.45 11.24 1.03
N THR A 115 -5.19 12.50 0.69
CA THR A 115 -3.92 12.96 0.09
C THR A 115 -3.28 13.93 1.09
N PRO A 116 -2.36 13.49 1.95
CA PRO A 116 -1.79 14.34 2.97
C PRO A 116 -0.73 15.26 2.36
N GLU A 117 -0.73 16.53 2.72
CA GLU A 117 0.20 17.53 2.18
C GLU A 117 1.66 17.16 2.48
N GLY A 118 2.47 17.08 1.45
CA GLY A 118 3.90 16.75 1.52
C GLY A 118 4.22 15.30 1.87
N LEU A 119 3.20 14.44 2.04
CA LEU A 119 3.36 13.06 2.47
C LEU A 119 2.89 12.05 1.40
N GLU A 120 2.99 10.78 1.69
CA GLU A 120 2.71 9.69 0.77
C GLU A 120 1.57 8.79 1.30
N ALA A 121 1.06 7.89 0.46
CA ALA A 121 0.03 6.90 0.84
C ALA A 121 0.46 6.02 2.02
N ASP A 122 1.77 5.78 2.18
CA ASP A 122 2.32 5.02 3.31
C ASP A 122 2.10 5.73 4.65
N ASP A 123 2.11 7.07 4.67
CA ASP A 123 1.81 7.85 5.87
C ASP A 123 0.32 7.74 6.25
N VAL A 124 -0.55 7.59 5.25
CA VAL A 124 -1.97 7.31 5.50
C VAL A 124 -2.14 5.92 6.10
N ASN A 125 -1.46 4.90 5.55
CA ASN A 125 -1.48 3.55 6.10
C ASN A 125 -0.96 3.51 7.53
N ALA A 126 0.16 4.19 7.83
CA ALA A 126 0.72 4.28 9.18
C ALA A 126 -0.27 4.95 10.15
N SER A 127 -0.89 6.04 9.70
CA SER A 127 -1.88 6.80 10.48
C SER A 127 -3.16 5.98 10.73
N ALA A 128 -3.62 5.23 9.73
CA ALA A 128 -4.77 4.34 9.83
C ALA A 128 -4.53 3.23 10.85
N ALA A 129 -3.37 2.56 10.80
CA ALA A 129 -2.97 1.54 11.78
C ALA A 129 -2.95 2.12 13.21
N ALA A 130 -2.29 3.26 13.39
CA ALA A 130 -2.20 3.92 14.69
C ALA A 130 -3.56 4.41 15.20
N TRP A 131 -4.45 4.86 14.32
CA TRP A 131 -5.82 5.25 14.69
C TRP A 131 -6.64 4.03 15.10
N ALA A 132 -6.60 2.94 14.33
CA ALA A 132 -7.33 1.72 14.62
C ALA A 132 -6.96 1.15 15.98
N GLU A 133 -5.65 1.07 16.29
CA GLU A 133 -5.14 0.61 17.59
C GLU A 133 -5.74 1.42 18.75
N ARG A 134 -5.71 2.77 18.65
CA ARG A 134 -6.26 3.66 19.70
C ARG A 134 -7.78 3.63 19.82
N SER A 135 -8.47 3.33 18.72
CA SER A 135 -9.94 3.41 18.63
C SER A 135 -10.62 2.07 18.88
N GLY A 136 -9.85 1.01 19.16
CA GLY A 136 -10.42 -0.32 19.39
C GLY A 136 -10.86 -1.02 18.10
N TRP A 137 -10.26 -0.70 16.96
CA TRP A 137 -10.49 -1.34 15.66
C TRP A 137 -9.37 -2.31 15.31
N ASP A 138 -9.67 -3.28 14.47
CA ASP A 138 -8.65 -4.01 13.72
C ASP A 138 -8.37 -3.30 12.40
N CYS A 139 -7.16 -3.49 11.84
CA CYS A 139 -6.75 -2.85 10.60
C CYS A 139 -6.08 -3.85 9.64
N VAL A 140 -6.42 -3.78 8.36
CA VAL A 140 -5.68 -4.44 7.29
C VAL A 140 -5.12 -3.38 6.35
N LEU A 141 -3.80 -3.31 6.27
CA LEU A 141 -3.08 -2.46 5.32
C LEU A 141 -2.89 -3.23 4.01
N VAL A 142 -3.35 -2.67 2.90
CA VAL A 142 -3.24 -3.26 1.56
C VAL A 142 -2.16 -2.51 0.78
N THR A 143 -0.98 -3.09 0.70
CA THR A 143 0.17 -2.47 0.01
C THR A 143 1.16 -3.53 -0.49
N SER A 144 2.02 -3.19 -1.44
CA SER A 144 3.20 -3.98 -1.81
C SER A 144 4.46 -3.57 -1.05
N ASP A 145 4.41 -2.42 -0.37
CA ASP A 145 5.56 -1.88 0.35
C ASP A 145 5.86 -2.69 1.62
N ARG A 146 7.14 -2.94 1.85
CA ARG A 146 7.61 -3.69 3.02
C ARG A 146 7.71 -2.81 4.27
N ASP A 147 7.78 -1.49 4.10
CA ASP A 147 7.88 -0.59 5.23
C ASP A 147 6.61 -0.61 6.09
N ALA A 148 5.47 -0.95 5.49
CA ALA A 148 4.23 -1.22 6.20
C ALA A 148 4.34 -2.35 7.25
N PHE A 149 5.35 -3.22 7.16
CA PHE A 149 5.53 -4.32 8.13
C PHE A 149 5.92 -3.83 9.53
N ALA A 150 6.44 -2.61 9.64
CA ALA A 150 6.69 -1.95 10.92
C ALA A 150 5.41 -1.66 11.72
N HIS A 151 4.25 -1.66 11.04
CA HIS A 151 2.94 -1.38 11.66
C HIS A 151 2.17 -2.64 12.05
N ILE A 152 2.72 -3.84 11.77
CA ILE A 152 2.09 -5.10 12.14
C ILE A 152 2.03 -5.22 13.67
N SER A 153 0.84 -5.49 14.20
CA SER A 153 0.58 -5.71 15.60
C SER A 153 -0.47 -6.84 15.78
N ASP A 154 -0.92 -7.07 17.01
CA ASP A 154 -2.03 -8.00 17.26
C ASP A 154 -3.34 -7.53 16.61
N HIS A 155 -3.46 -6.24 16.29
CA HIS A 155 -4.64 -5.61 15.71
C HIS A 155 -4.43 -5.06 14.29
N THR A 156 -3.21 -5.03 13.81
CA THR A 156 -2.89 -4.58 12.45
C THR A 156 -2.18 -5.68 11.66
N GLN A 157 -2.73 -6.01 10.51
CA GLN A 157 -2.16 -6.97 9.57
C GLN A 157 -1.84 -6.28 8.23
N VAL A 158 -0.93 -6.85 7.46
CA VAL A 158 -0.58 -6.35 6.12
C VAL A 158 -0.93 -7.39 5.07
N LEU A 159 -1.84 -7.06 4.18
CA LEU A 159 -2.05 -7.80 2.94
C LEU A 159 -0.97 -7.37 1.94
N ARG A 160 0.10 -8.16 1.89
CA ARG A 160 1.24 -7.87 1.01
C ARG A 160 0.89 -8.25 -0.43
N LEU A 161 0.64 -7.24 -1.25
CA LEU A 161 0.30 -7.44 -2.67
C LEU A 161 1.45 -8.11 -3.44
N ILE A 162 1.13 -9.22 -4.10
CA ILE A 162 2.05 -9.95 -4.99
C ILE A 162 1.37 -10.21 -6.35
N ASN A 163 2.10 -10.80 -7.29
CA ASN A 163 1.52 -11.24 -8.56
C ASN A 163 0.45 -12.32 -8.31
N GLY A 164 -0.68 -12.22 -9.00
CA GLY A 164 -1.83 -13.09 -8.81
C GLY A 164 -3.02 -12.44 -8.08
N GLY A 165 -2.91 -11.16 -7.71
CA GLY A 165 -4.01 -10.38 -7.13
C GLY A 165 -4.22 -10.60 -5.63
N ILE A 166 -5.37 -10.18 -5.13
CA ILE A 166 -5.73 -10.20 -3.70
C ILE A 166 -5.70 -11.64 -3.15
N ALA A 167 -6.34 -12.58 -3.84
CA ALA A 167 -6.44 -13.97 -3.38
C ALA A 167 -5.08 -14.69 -3.24
N ALA A 168 -4.08 -14.30 -4.03
CA ALA A 168 -2.72 -14.85 -3.95
C ALA A 168 -1.84 -14.13 -2.93
N SER A 169 -2.24 -12.94 -2.49
CA SER A 169 -1.47 -12.08 -1.62
C SER A 169 -1.47 -12.59 -0.18
N PRO A 170 -0.29 -12.76 0.45
CA PRO A 170 -0.22 -13.24 1.82
C PRO A 170 -0.68 -12.15 2.81
N LEU A 171 -1.53 -12.53 3.74
CA LEU A 171 -1.85 -11.72 4.91
C LEU A 171 -0.80 -11.96 5.99
N LEU A 172 -0.08 -10.91 6.37
CA LEU A 172 1.00 -10.96 7.34
C LEU A 172 0.50 -10.46 8.70
N ASN A 173 0.68 -11.30 9.71
CA ASN A 173 0.52 -11.00 11.12
C ASN A 173 1.89 -11.12 11.84
N PRO A 174 2.02 -10.82 13.14
CA PRO A 174 3.29 -10.90 13.85
C PRO A 174 4.01 -12.25 13.73
N ALA A 175 3.27 -13.36 13.83
CA ALA A 175 3.85 -14.70 13.74
C ALA A 175 4.40 -14.99 12.34
N ARG A 176 3.64 -14.63 11.31
CA ARG A 176 4.04 -14.85 9.91
C ARG A 176 5.18 -13.94 9.49
N LEU A 177 5.20 -12.69 9.96
CA LEU A 177 6.33 -11.78 9.76
C LEU A 177 7.62 -12.37 10.33
N ARG A 178 7.58 -12.82 11.59
CA ARG A 178 8.74 -13.44 12.25
C ARG A 178 9.21 -14.70 11.53
N SER A 179 8.29 -15.52 11.05
CA SER A 179 8.62 -16.75 10.29
C SER A 179 9.31 -16.44 8.96
N LEU A 180 8.93 -15.36 8.29
CA LEU A 180 9.45 -15.03 6.95
C LEU A 180 10.76 -14.21 7.00
N TYR A 181 10.90 -13.33 7.99
CA TYR A 181 12.01 -12.37 8.05
C TYR A 181 12.95 -12.59 9.24
N GLY A 182 12.62 -13.48 10.17
CA GLY A 182 13.42 -13.73 11.36
C GLY A 182 13.35 -12.64 12.42
N VAL A 183 12.61 -11.55 12.17
CA VAL A 183 12.43 -10.40 13.08
C VAL A 183 10.95 -10.17 13.36
N GLY A 184 10.63 -9.72 14.58
CA GLY A 184 9.27 -9.28 14.90
C GLY A 184 9.01 -7.85 14.45
N ALA A 185 7.74 -7.45 14.43
CA ALA A 185 7.32 -6.10 14.03
C ALA A 185 7.98 -5.02 14.90
N GLU A 186 8.17 -5.29 16.19
CA GLU A 186 8.82 -4.42 17.16
C GLU A 186 10.26 -4.06 16.81
N HIS A 187 10.92 -4.88 15.99
CA HIS A 187 12.30 -4.65 15.54
C HIS A 187 12.39 -4.37 14.03
N TYR A 188 11.26 -4.42 13.32
CA TYR A 188 11.28 -4.34 11.85
C TYR A 188 11.78 -2.99 11.35
N LEU A 189 11.42 -1.89 12.02
CA LEU A 189 11.92 -0.55 11.67
C LEU A 189 13.45 -0.46 11.75
N ALA A 190 14.04 -0.97 12.85
CA ALA A 190 15.49 -1.01 13.01
C ALA A 190 16.14 -1.94 11.96
N PHE A 191 15.53 -3.09 11.69
CA PHE A 191 15.99 -4.00 10.64
C PHE A 191 15.96 -3.33 9.26
N ALA A 192 14.86 -2.63 8.90
CA ALA A 192 14.75 -1.91 7.64
C ALA A 192 15.78 -0.78 7.51
N ALA A 193 16.01 -0.01 8.58
CA ALA A 193 17.02 1.04 8.62
C ALA A 193 18.45 0.50 8.42
N LEU A 194 18.76 -0.63 9.05
CA LEU A 194 20.08 -1.28 8.89
C LEU A 194 20.26 -1.84 7.46
N ARG A 195 19.22 -2.44 6.90
CA ARG A 195 19.24 -2.98 5.54
C ARG A 195 19.31 -1.88 4.48
N GLY A 196 18.67 -0.73 4.72
CA GLY A 196 18.44 0.31 3.74
C GLY A 196 17.38 -0.07 2.70
N ASP A 197 17.10 0.86 1.79
CA ASP A 197 16.24 0.67 0.63
C ASP A 197 16.87 1.31 -0.61
N ALA A 198 17.38 0.46 -1.51
CA ALA A 198 17.99 0.90 -2.76
C ALA A 198 16.98 1.57 -3.72
N SER A 199 15.68 1.20 -3.64
CA SER A 199 14.63 1.78 -4.49
C SER A 199 14.35 3.24 -4.11
N ASP A 200 14.56 3.58 -2.85
CA ASP A 200 14.40 4.93 -2.30
C ASP A 200 15.72 5.69 -2.14
N ASN A 201 16.81 5.06 -2.61
CA ASN A 201 18.16 5.60 -2.48
C ASN A 201 18.56 5.83 -1.02
N LEU A 202 18.09 4.96 -0.12
CA LEU A 202 18.44 4.98 1.28
C LEU A 202 19.54 3.95 1.53
N PRO A 203 20.78 4.41 1.83
CA PRO A 203 21.87 3.49 2.11
C PRO A 203 21.62 2.77 3.45
N GLY A 204 21.80 1.46 3.44
CA GLY A 204 21.87 0.69 4.68
C GLY A 204 23.25 0.78 5.32
N VAL A 205 23.46 -0.01 6.36
CA VAL A 205 24.77 -0.15 6.99
C VAL A 205 25.62 -1.14 6.20
N GLN A 206 26.83 -0.72 5.81
CA GLN A 206 27.73 -1.56 5.02
C GLN A 206 28.03 -2.89 5.75
N GLY A 207 27.80 -4.01 5.05
CA GLY A 207 28.02 -5.36 5.58
C GLY A 207 26.84 -5.95 6.34
N ILE A 208 25.71 -5.22 6.40
CA ILE A 208 24.43 -5.71 6.94
C ILE A 208 23.41 -5.69 5.81
N GLY A 209 22.96 -6.88 5.35
CA GLY A 209 21.96 -7.01 4.29
C GLY A 209 22.07 -8.31 3.54
#